data_d426d386d728c1f8f647431b14782d7b
#
_entry.id   d426d386d728c1f8f647431b14782d7b
#
_cell.length_a   1.000
_cell.length_b   1.000
_cell.length_c   1.000
_cell.angle_alpha   90.00
_cell.angle_beta   90.00
_cell.angle_gamma   90.00
#
_symmetry.space_group_name_H-M   'P 1'
#
loop_
_entity.id
_entity.type
_entity.pdbx_description
1 polymer ?
#
loop_
_entity_poly.entity_id
_entity_poly.type
_entity_poly.pdbx_seq_one_letter_code
_entity_poly.pdbx_strand_id
1 'polypeptide(L)'
;RPGSVTVNAEVVNTGNVRVTLEGTAIAQGGSAPLRPDGSPTQELLPGDRRAVSTVVDNVWPLFAVPIELSVTPTVVSPTNDPMEVAPISLASSVVAVPVPQLLVLLGAGLVLAAVFAGRARSRRRVEALVREAREEGLREATRAAS
;
A
#
# COMPACT_ATOMS: atom_id res chain seq x y z
N ARG A 1 7.06 -10.16 0.47
CA ARG A 1 8.01 -9.86 -0.62
C ARG A 1 7.77 -8.42 -1.05
N PRO A 2 8.82 -7.63 -1.27
CA PRO A 2 8.67 -6.33 -1.90
C PRO A 2 8.10 -6.50 -3.31
N GLY A 3 7.33 -5.54 -3.74
CA GLY A 3 6.73 -5.46 -5.07
C GLY A 3 7.37 -4.34 -5.89
N SER A 4 6.70 -3.99 -6.99
CA SER A 4 7.06 -2.84 -7.82
C SER A 4 5.85 -1.94 -8.03
N VAL A 5 6.10 -0.65 -8.24
CA VAL A 5 5.09 0.34 -8.59
C VAL A 5 5.44 0.94 -9.94
N THR A 6 4.50 0.91 -10.87
CA THR A 6 4.63 1.61 -12.15
C THR A 6 4.08 3.02 -12.00
N VAL A 7 4.91 3.99 -12.29
CA VAL A 7 4.57 5.42 -12.28
C VAL A 7 4.42 5.88 -13.71
N ASN A 8 3.23 6.38 -14.06
CA ASN A 8 2.94 6.98 -15.36
C ASN A 8 2.59 8.44 -15.15
N ALA A 9 3.21 9.32 -15.88
CA ALA A 9 2.93 10.75 -15.85
C ALA A 9 2.94 11.34 -17.26
N GLU A 10 2.25 12.45 -17.44
CA GLU A 10 2.33 13.25 -18.67
C GLU A 10 3.04 14.57 -18.35
N VAL A 11 4.08 14.85 -19.10
CA VAL A 11 4.82 16.11 -19.00
C VAL A 11 4.51 16.97 -20.20
N VAL A 12 4.17 18.24 -19.94
CA VAL A 12 3.82 19.23 -20.97
C VAL A 12 4.78 20.40 -20.87
N ASN A 13 5.42 20.74 -21.97
CA ASN A 13 6.22 21.97 -22.05
C ASN A 13 5.28 23.15 -22.38
N THR A 14 4.88 23.89 -21.36
CA THR A 14 4.05 25.10 -21.50
C THR A 14 4.89 26.37 -21.74
N GLY A 15 6.21 26.24 -21.77
CA GLY A 15 7.13 27.34 -22.07
C GLY A 15 7.25 27.61 -23.57
N ASN A 16 8.07 28.60 -23.89
CA ASN A 16 8.39 29.01 -25.25
C ASN A 16 9.79 28.59 -25.72
N VAL A 17 10.47 27.79 -24.91
CA VAL A 17 11.84 27.31 -25.16
C VAL A 17 11.87 25.78 -25.16
N ARG A 18 12.86 25.23 -25.87
CA ARG A 18 13.13 23.80 -25.84
C ARG A 18 13.75 23.42 -24.51
N VAL A 19 13.26 22.34 -23.91
CA VAL A 19 13.77 21.82 -22.64
C VAL A 19 14.15 20.36 -22.77
N THR A 20 15.20 19.96 -22.07
CA THR A 20 15.53 18.57 -21.82
C THR A 20 15.01 18.19 -20.43
N LEU A 21 14.41 17.04 -20.32
CA LEU A 21 13.86 16.56 -19.06
C LEU A 21 14.75 15.49 -18.44
N GLU A 22 15.16 15.72 -17.22
CA GLU A 22 15.71 14.70 -16.36
C GLU A 22 14.77 14.56 -15.15
N GLY A 23 14.38 13.33 -14.85
CA GLY A 23 13.46 13.10 -13.75
C GLY A 23 13.75 11.79 -13.02
N THR A 24 13.34 11.76 -11.78
CA THR A 24 13.44 10.58 -10.92
C THR A 24 12.13 10.38 -10.18
N ALA A 25 11.63 9.15 -10.17
CA ALA A 25 10.53 8.73 -9.32
C ALA A 25 11.10 8.03 -8.08
N ILE A 26 10.64 8.44 -6.91
CA ILE A 26 11.01 7.87 -5.62
C ILE A 26 9.75 7.29 -5.00
N ALA A 27 9.81 6.04 -4.61
CA ALA A 27 8.76 5.38 -3.84
C ALA A 27 9.44 4.58 -2.73
N GLN A 28 9.03 4.75 -1.53
CA GLN A 28 9.30 4.00 -0.30
C GLN A 28 10.51 3.03 -0.34
N GLY A 29 11.71 3.57 -0.46
CA GLY A 29 12.97 2.81 -0.43
C GLY A 29 13.53 2.40 -1.80
N GLY A 30 12.84 2.76 -2.89
CA GLY A 30 13.33 2.60 -4.27
C GLY A 30 13.32 3.92 -5.02
N SER A 31 14.21 4.07 -5.99
CA SER A 31 14.20 5.17 -6.95
C SER A 31 14.47 4.66 -8.34
N ALA A 32 13.85 5.27 -9.33
CA ALA A 32 14.07 4.93 -10.74
C ALA A 32 14.04 6.19 -11.61
N PRO A 33 14.88 6.28 -12.65
CA PRO A 33 14.85 7.40 -13.56
C PRO A 33 13.58 7.37 -14.40
N LEU A 34 13.00 8.53 -14.64
CA LEU A 34 11.90 8.69 -15.59
C LEU A 34 12.40 8.51 -17.01
N ARG A 35 11.74 7.65 -17.75
CA ARG A 35 12.04 7.42 -19.16
C ARG A 35 10.85 7.82 -20.01
N PRO A 36 11.06 8.65 -21.06
CA PRO A 36 10.01 8.93 -22.02
C PRO A 36 9.64 7.66 -22.80
N ASP A 37 8.35 7.36 -22.90
CA ASP A 37 7.87 6.23 -23.68
C ASP A 37 8.15 6.45 -25.17
N GLY A 38 8.98 5.54 -25.72
CA GLY A 38 9.20 5.41 -27.16
C GLY A 38 10.05 6.49 -27.84
N SER A 39 10.76 7.34 -27.10
CA SER A 39 11.64 8.34 -27.70
C SER A 39 13.06 8.26 -27.15
N PRO A 40 14.08 8.24 -28.02
CA PRO A 40 15.48 8.26 -27.61
C PRO A 40 15.93 9.64 -27.09
N THR A 41 15.19 10.70 -27.34
CA THR A 41 15.51 12.06 -26.95
C THR A 41 14.60 12.52 -25.80
N GLN A 42 15.20 13.06 -24.77
CA GLN A 42 14.49 13.64 -23.62
C GLN A 42 14.11 15.11 -23.87
N GLU A 43 14.22 15.59 -25.13
CA GLU A 43 13.89 16.95 -25.50
C GLU A 43 12.40 17.14 -25.74
N LEU A 44 11.83 18.20 -25.19
CA LEU A 44 10.47 18.69 -25.44
C LEU A 44 10.51 20.07 -26.09
N LEU A 45 9.84 20.18 -27.25
CA LEU A 45 9.59 21.45 -27.90
C LEU A 45 8.46 22.22 -27.18
N PRO A 46 8.38 23.53 -27.37
CA PRO A 46 7.24 24.33 -26.88
C PRO A 46 5.91 23.73 -27.33
N GLY A 47 5.01 23.50 -26.37
CA GLY A 47 3.70 22.90 -26.62
C GLY A 47 3.66 21.38 -26.71
N ASP A 48 4.82 20.70 -26.70
CA ASP A 48 4.87 19.24 -26.73
C ASP A 48 4.35 18.62 -25.44
N ARG A 49 3.71 17.46 -25.61
CA ARG A 49 3.27 16.57 -24.54
C ARG A 49 3.97 15.24 -24.66
N ARG A 50 4.39 14.69 -23.57
CA ARG A 50 5.04 13.37 -23.56
C ARG A 50 4.65 12.56 -22.33
N ALA A 51 4.22 11.34 -22.61
CA ALA A 51 4.05 10.35 -21.56
C ALA A 51 5.42 9.86 -21.09
N VAL A 52 5.61 9.78 -19.80
CA VAL A 52 6.79 9.23 -19.15
C VAL A 52 6.36 8.09 -18.25
N SER A 53 7.11 7.01 -18.28
CA SER A 53 6.81 5.81 -17.51
C SER A 53 8.07 5.32 -16.82
N THR A 54 7.93 4.83 -15.60
CA THR A 54 9.03 4.16 -14.89
C THR A 54 8.50 3.13 -13.91
N VAL A 55 9.32 2.14 -13.63
CA VAL A 55 9.02 1.10 -12.64
C VAL A 55 9.99 1.28 -11.47
N VAL A 56 9.43 1.51 -10.30
CA VAL A 56 10.19 1.56 -9.05
C VAL A 56 10.06 0.22 -8.36
N ASP A 57 11.16 -0.49 -8.22
CA ASP A 57 11.22 -1.78 -7.57
C ASP A 57 11.46 -1.65 -6.06
N ASN A 58 11.32 -2.77 -5.35
CA ASN A 58 11.58 -2.89 -3.93
C ASN A 58 10.63 -2.07 -3.03
N VAL A 59 9.40 -1.89 -3.48
CA VAL A 59 8.35 -1.18 -2.74
C VAL A 59 7.62 -2.16 -1.84
N TRP A 60 7.53 -1.86 -0.53
CA TRP A 60 6.77 -2.66 0.41
C TRP A 60 5.26 -2.36 0.30
N PRO A 61 4.40 -3.40 0.30
CA PRO A 61 2.95 -3.23 0.21
C PRO A 61 2.40 -2.70 1.54
N LEU A 62 2.52 -1.41 1.76
CA LEU A 62 1.82 -0.69 2.82
C LEU A 62 0.50 -0.14 2.28
N PHE A 63 -0.45 0.12 3.18
CA PHE A 63 -1.78 0.65 2.81
C PHE A 63 -1.71 1.93 1.97
N ALA A 64 -0.71 2.76 2.19
CA ALA A 64 -0.42 3.94 1.37
C ALA A 64 1.08 3.99 1.08
N VAL A 65 1.41 4.06 -0.20
CA VAL A 65 2.78 4.22 -0.68
C VAL A 65 2.93 5.66 -1.17
N PRO A 66 3.69 6.52 -0.46
CA PRO A 66 4.00 7.84 -0.97
C PRO A 66 4.94 7.72 -2.19
N ILE A 67 4.64 8.45 -3.23
CA ILE A 67 5.43 8.56 -4.45
C ILE A 67 5.79 10.01 -4.63
N GLU A 68 7.07 10.28 -4.78
CA GLU A 68 7.59 11.59 -5.12
C GLU A 68 8.18 11.55 -6.52
N LEU A 69 7.72 12.44 -7.37
CA LEU A 69 8.20 12.63 -8.72
C LEU A 69 8.95 13.94 -8.78
N SER A 70 10.24 13.89 -9.04
CA SER A 70 11.08 15.07 -9.23
C SER A 70 11.50 15.17 -10.70
N VAL A 71 11.24 16.30 -11.31
CA VAL A 71 11.60 16.57 -12.70
C VAL A 71 12.40 17.87 -12.73
N THR A 72 13.60 17.82 -13.29
CA THR A 72 14.47 18.97 -13.50
C THR A 72 14.52 19.27 -14.99
N PRO A 73 13.86 20.34 -15.45
CA PRO A 73 13.97 20.80 -16.81
C PRO A 73 15.26 21.59 -17.00
N THR A 74 15.99 21.30 -18.08
CA THR A 74 17.17 22.07 -18.49
C THR A 74 16.87 22.74 -19.82
N VAL A 75 17.04 24.04 -19.91
CA VAL A 75 16.83 24.79 -21.15
C VAL A 75 17.99 24.54 -22.10
N VAL A 76 17.66 24.11 -23.32
CA VAL A 76 18.65 23.95 -24.38
C VAL A 76 18.81 25.31 -25.08
N SER A 77 19.87 26.05 -24.71
CA SER A 77 20.23 27.30 -25.33
C SER A 77 21.10 27.08 -26.58
N PRO A 78 20.89 27.83 -27.66
CA PRO A 78 21.78 27.79 -28.82
C PRO A 78 23.22 28.21 -28.52
N THR A 79 23.48 28.88 -27.41
CA THR A 79 24.80 29.31 -26.94
C THR A 79 25.52 28.29 -26.09
N ASN A 80 24.98 27.09 -25.91
CA ASN A 80 25.55 26.00 -25.13
C ASN A 80 25.72 26.30 -23.63
N ASP A 81 25.00 27.29 -23.12
CA ASP A 81 24.96 27.65 -21.70
C ASP A 81 23.70 27.02 -21.09
N PRO A 82 23.80 25.88 -20.39
CA PRO A 82 22.65 25.24 -19.81
C PRO A 82 22.08 26.10 -18.68
N MET A 83 20.87 26.59 -18.86
CA MET A 83 20.13 27.32 -17.83
C MET A 83 19.29 26.31 -17.05
N GLU A 84 19.67 26.05 -15.83
CA GLU A 84 18.87 25.23 -14.93
C GLU A 84 17.61 25.98 -14.52
N VAL A 85 16.48 25.34 -14.70
CA VAL A 85 15.18 25.81 -14.20
C VAL A 85 14.92 25.09 -12.88
N ALA A 86 14.23 25.77 -11.96
CA ALA A 86 13.90 25.18 -10.67
C ALA A 86 13.23 23.80 -10.84
N PRO A 87 13.63 22.77 -10.08
CA PRO A 87 13.04 21.45 -10.15
C PRO A 87 11.56 21.50 -9.76
N ILE A 88 10.75 20.74 -10.48
CA ILE A 88 9.33 20.58 -10.21
C ILE A 88 9.16 19.26 -9.47
N SER A 89 8.65 19.31 -8.25
CA SER A 89 8.32 18.11 -7.48
C SER A 89 6.80 17.92 -7.40
N LEU A 90 6.36 16.71 -7.66
CA LEU A 90 4.97 16.31 -7.51
C LEU A 90 4.92 15.14 -6.52
N ALA A 91 4.19 15.32 -5.42
CA ALA A 91 3.94 14.27 -4.46
C ALA A 91 2.56 13.66 -4.69
N SER A 92 2.49 12.35 -4.74
CA SER A 92 1.26 11.59 -4.86
C SER A 92 1.31 10.38 -3.93
N SER A 93 0.16 9.76 -3.66
CA SER A 93 0.10 8.52 -2.89
C SER A 93 -0.76 7.49 -3.61
N VAL A 94 -0.27 6.27 -3.67
CA VAL A 94 -1.01 5.13 -4.21
C VAL A 94 -1.44 4.23 -3.07
N VAL A 95 -2.73 3.85 -3.07
CA VAL A 95 -3.25 2.88 -2.10
C VAL A 95 -2.95 1.47 -2.62
N ALA A 96 -2.08 0.77 -1.91
CA ALA A 96 -1.78 -0.64 -2.16
C ALA A 96 -2.46 -1.48 -1.09
N VAL A 97 -3.49 -2.26 -1.46
CA VAL A 97 -4.19 -3.12 -0.50
C VAL A 97 -3.38 -4.40 -0.28
N PRO A 98 -2.84 -4.61 0.93
CA PRO A 98 -2.04 -5.80 1.23
C PRO A 98 -2.95 -7.02 1.47
N VAL A 99 -3.55 -7.55 0.40
CA VAL A 99 -4.50 -8.67 0.45
C VAL A 99 -4.00 -9.87 1.26
N PRO A 100 -2.73 -10.33 1.12
CA PRO A 100 -2.23 -11.45 1.91
C PRO A 100 -2.24 -11.20 3.41
N GLN A 101 -1.88 -9.99 3.84
CA GLN A 101 -1.86 -9.62 5.26
C GLN A 101 -3.28 -9.56 5.83
N LEU A 102 -4.25 -9.05 5.06
CA LEU A 102 -5.67 -9.03 5.46
C LEU A 102 -6.23 -10.44 5.61
N LEU A 103 -5.88 -11.37 4.73
CA LEU A 103 -6.29 -12.76 4.84
C LEU A 103 -5.70 -13.45 6.07
N VAL A 104 -4.44 -13.18 6.40
CA VAL A 104 -3.81 -13.71 7.63
C VAL A 104 -4.50 -13.14 8.87
N LEU A 105 -4.78 -11.84 8.91
CA LEU A 105 -5.49 -11.22 10.03
C LEU A 105 -6.91 -11.76 10.17
N LEU A 106 -7.62 -11.94 9.07
CA LEU A 106 -8.95 -12.54 9.06
C LEU A 106 -8.90 -13.98 9.59
N GLY A 107 -7.96 -14.80 9.12
CA GLY A 107 -7.76 -16.17 9.60
C GLY A 107 -7.44 -16.22 11.09
N ALA A 108 -6.54 -15.39 11.57
CA ALA A 108 -6.22 -15.28 12.99
C ALA A 108 -7.44 -14.86 13.82
N GLY A 109 -8.22 -13.90 13.34
CA GLY A 109 -9.45 -13.45 13.98
C GLY A 109 -10.50 -14.59 14.09
N LEU A 110 -10.67 -15.37 13.04
CA LEU A 110 -11.57 -16.52 13.05
C LEU A 110 -11.14 -17.60 14.04
N VAL A 111 -9.85 -17.91 14.10
CA VAL A 111 -9.30 -18.87 15.08
C VAL A 111 -9.54 -18.37 16.51
N LEU A 112 -9.25 -17.12 16.81
CA LEU A 112 -9.52 -16.54 18.12
C LEU A 112 -11.01 -16.60 18.46
N ALA A 113 -11.88 -16.23 17.54
CA ALA A 113 -13.33 -16.31 17.74
C ALA A 113 -13.79 -17.74 18.03
N ALA A 114 -13.26 -18.74 17.31
CA ALA A 114 -13.56 -20.15 17.55
C ALA A 114 -13.10 -20.62 18.94
N VAL A 115 -11.92 -20.23 19.38
CA VAL A 115 -11.40 -20.54 20.72
C VAL A 115 -12.27 -19.91 21.81
N PHE A 116 -12.63 -18.64 21.68
CA PHE A 116 -13.49 -17.97 22.66
C PHE A 116 -14.91 -18.56 22.69
N ALA A 117 -15.49 -18.86 21.52
CA ALA A 117 -16.81 -19.50 21.43
C ALA A 117 -16.78 -20.92 22.02
N GLY A 118 -15.72 -21.69 21.76
CA GLY A 118 -15.52 -23.02 22.36
C GLY A 118 -15.43 -22.96 23.87
N ARG A 119 -14.66 -22.01 24.37
CA ARG A 119 -14.51 -21.81 25.82
C ARG A 119 -15.80 -21.37 26.49
N ALA A 120 -16.58 -20.49 25.87
CA ALA A 120 -17.89 -20.07 26.36
C ALA A 120 -18.89 -21.24 26.39
N ARG A 121 -18.91 -22.08 25.35
CA ARG A 121 -19.75 -23.30 25.30
C ARG A 121 -19.36 -24.32 26.37
N SER A 122 -18.05 -24.52 26.59
CA SER A 122 -17.56 -25.43 27.63
C SER A 122 -17.99 -24.98 29.01
N ARG A 123 -17.88 -23.72 29.35
CA ARG A 123 -18.33 -23.17 30.64
C ARG A 123 -19.83 -23.40 30.86
N ARG A 124 -20.67 -23.14 29.87
CA ARG A 124 -22.12 -23.38 29.97
C ARG A 124 -22.48 -24.86 30.17
N ARG A 125 -21.74 -25.80 29.56
CA ARG A 125 -21.93 -27.24 29.77
C ARG A 125 -21.56 -27.66 31.18
N VAL A 126 -20.44 -27.17 31.72
CA VAL A 126 -20.02 -27.47 33.10
C VAL A 126 -21.05 -26.94 34.11
N GLU A 127 -21.56 -25.72 33.91
CA GLU A 127 -22.59 -25.13 34.77
C GLU A 127 -23.89 -25.94 34.73
N ALA A 128 -24.27 -26.46 33.54
CA ALA A 128 -25.45 -27.28 33.41
C ALA A 128 -25.30 -28.62 34.14
N LEU A 129 -24.16 -29.30 34.00
CA LEU A 129 -23.87 -30.56 34.69
C LEU A 129 -23.81 -30.39 36.21
N VAL A 130 -23.20 -29.30 36.69
CA VAL A 130 -23.18 -29.00 38.14
C VAL A 130 -24.57 -28.74 38.67
N ARG A 131 -25.44 -28.09 37.91
CA ARG A 131 -26.83 -27.86 38.31
C ARG A 131 -27.63 -29.14 38.40
N GLU A 132 -27.49 -30.01 37.41
CA GLU A 132 -28.16 -31.32 37.35
C GLU A 132 -27.72 -32.22 38.52
N ALA A 133 -26.40 -32.33 38.78
CA ALA A 133 -25.88 -33.10 39.92
C ALA A 133 -26.37 -32.54 41.26
N ARG A 134 -26.52 -31.23 41.40
CA ARG A 134 -27.04 -30.60 42.62
C ARG A 134 -28.52 -30.90 42.84
N GLU A 135 -29.31 -30.92 41.77
CA GLU A 135 -30.74 -31.27 41.86
C GLU A 135 -30.93 -32.75 42.17
N GLU A 136 -30.10 -33.65 41.61
CA GLU A 136 -30.16 -35.09 41.96
C GLU A 136 -29.77 -35.34 43.40
N GLY A 137 -28.69 -34.69 43.90
CA GLY A 137 -28.31 -34.81 45.30
C GLY A 137 -29.39 -34.32 46.30
N LEU A 138 -30.12 -33.24 45.94
CA LEU A 138 -31.24 -32.76 46.74
C LEU A 138 -32.43 -33.75 46.75
N ARG A 139 -32.73 -34.41 45.61
CA ARG A 139 -33.80 -35.42 45.50
C ARG A 139 -33.48 -36.67 46.33
N GLU A 140 -32.20 -37.14 46.27
CA GLU A 140 -31.75 -38.24 47.09
C GLU A 140 -31.81 -37.97 48.60
N ALA A 141 -31.34 -36.79 49.02
CA ALA A 141 -31.42 -36.37 50.39
C ALA A 141 -32.85 -36.28 50.91
N THR A 142 -33.79 -35.79 50.09
CA THR A 142 -35.21 -35.74 50.46
C THR A 142 -35.84 -37.14 50.54
N ARG A 143 -35.40 -38.05 49.67
CA ARG A 143 -35.93 -39.43 49.71
C ARG A 143 -35.38 -40.24 50.87
N ALA A 144 -34.14 -39.98 51.33
CA ALA A 144 -33.54 -40.61 52.52
C ALA A 144 -34.11 -40.13 53.85
N ALA A 145 -34.77 -38.95 53.85
CA ALA A 145 -35.40 -38.34 55.03
C ALA A 145 -36.85 -38.68 55.25
N SER A 146 -37.48 -39.43 54.31
CA SER A 146 -38.86 -39.91 54.38
C SER A 146 -38.94 -41.38 54.78
#